data_1185d4452752f3ee94aed73072a14d76
#
_entry.id   1185d4452752f3ee94aed73072a14d76
#
_cell.length_a   1.000
_cell.length_b   1.000
_cell.length_c   1.000
_cell.angle_alpha   90.00
_cell.angle_beta   90.00
_cell.angle_gamma   90.00
#
_symmetry.space_group_name_H-M   'P 1'
#
loop_
_entity.id
_entity.type
_entity.pdbx_description
1 polymer ?
#
loop_
_entity_poly.entity_id
_entity_poly.type
_entity_poly.pdbx_seq_one_letter_code
_entity_poly.pdbx_strand_id
1 'polypeptide(L)'
;MKLKRKVQVKNSLGLHTRPATLIVKLLQNSKSDVQFTHKKSTINAKSILSILTLAAAKKSNITITIEGEDAEETMENLVNAFESQFGE
;
A
#
# COMPACT_ATOMS: atom_id res chain seq x y z
N MET A 1 -15.41 -8.60 -4.83
CA MET A 1 -14.95 -7.54 -5.75
C MET A 1 -13.43 -7.47 -5.72
N LYS A 2 -12.81 -7.34 -6.88
CA LYS A 2 -11.36 -7.27 -6.99
C LYS A 2 -10.99 -6.00 -7.76
N LEU A 3 -10.15 -5.16 -7.15
CA LEU A 3 -9.73 -3.89 -7.72
C LEU A 3 -8.22 -3.84 -7.82
N LYS A 4 -7.73 -3.17 -8.86
CA LYS A 4 -6.30 -2.89 -9.02
C LYS A 4 -6.10 -1.41 -9.32
N ARG A 5 -5.08 -0.81 -8.72
CA ARG A 5 -4.74 0.57 -8.97
C ARG A 5 -3.24 0.75 -8.86
N LYS A 6 -2.66 1.52 -9.77
CA LYS A 6 -1.24 1.84 -9.72
C LYS A 6 -1.06 3.20 -9.05
N VAL A 7 -0.12 3.26 -8.10
CA VAL A 7 0.24 4.50 -7.41
C VAL A 7 1.75 4.68 -7.46
N GLN A 8 2.20 5.90 -7.23
CA GLN A 8 3.62 6.20 -7.16
C GLN A 8 4.01 6.59 -5.74
N VAL A 9 5.14 6.07 -5.28
CA VAL A 9 5.72 6.46 -3.98
C VAL A 9 6.30 7.86 -4.14
N LYS A 10 5.79 8.82 -3.37
CA LYS A 10 6.18 10.24 -3.51
C LYS A 10 7.08 10.72 -2.38
N ASN A 11 7.06 10.06 -1.23
CA ASN A 11 7.85 10.50 -0.08
C ASN A 11 9.33 10.16 -0.26
N SER A 12 10.19 11.05 0.23
CA SER A 12 11.62 11.03 -0.07
C SER A 12 12.35 9.78 0.39
N LEU A 13 11.92 9.16 1.50
CA LEU A 13 12.54 7.96 2.03
C LEU A 13 11.85 6.66 1.58
N GLY A 14 10.91 6.77 0.65
CA GLY A 14 10.19 5.61 0.14
C GLY A 14 9.28 4.98 1.20
N LEU A 15 8.98 3.70 1.02
CA LEU A 15 8.13 2.97 1.97
C LEU A 15 8.95 2.42 3.15
N HIS A 16 9.51 3.35 3.93
CA HIS A 16 10.24 3.00 5.14
C HIS A 16 9.28 2.71 6.31
N THR A 17 9.79 2.61 7.52
CA THR A 17 9.02 2.14 8.68
C THR A 17 7.77 2.97 8.97
N ARG A 18 7.85 4.31 8.89
CA ARG A 18 6.71 5.16 9.21
C ARG A 18 5.53 4.94 8.25
N PRO A 19 5.70 5.06 6.92
CA PRO A 19 4.59 4.76 6.00
C PRO A 19 4.12 3.33 6.10
N ALA A 20 5.03 2.36 6.29
CA ALA A 20 4.63 0.97 6.43
C ALA A 20 3.70 0.76 7.63
N THR A 21 4.02 1.41 8.75
CA THR A 21 3.18 1.34 9.96
C THR A 21 1.81 1.97 9.71
N LEU A 22 1.77 3.11 9.02
CA LEU A 22 0.50 3.76 8.70
C LEU A 22 -0.36 2.91 7.78
N ILE A 23 0.25 2.27 6.79
CA ILE A 23 -0.47 1.37 5.88
C ILE A 23 -1.12 0.24 6.67
N VAL A 24 -0.35 -0.41 7.55
CA VAL A 24 -0.89 -1.53 8.33
C VAL A 24 -2.03 -1.07 9.24
N LYS A 25 -1.91 0.11 9.84
CA LYS A 25 -3.00 0.66 10.65
C LYS A 25 -4.24 0.93 9.83
N LEU A 26 -4.08 1.50 8.63
CA LEU A 26 -5.18 1.76 7.70
C LEU A 26 -5.92 0.47 7.37
N LEU A 27 -5.18 -0.62 7.19
CA LEU A 27 -5.74 -1.89 6.76
C LEU A 27 -6.22 -2.78 7.91
N GLN A 28 -6.00 -2.35 9.14
CA GLN A 28 -6.28 -3.17 10.32
C GLN A 28 -7.73 -3.64 10.40
N ASN A 29 -8.67 -2.79 10.02
CA ASN A 29 -10.09 -3.12 10.05
C ASN A 29 -10.68 -3.48 8.69
N SER A 30 -9.84 -3.54 7.66
CA SER A 30 -10.32 -3.94 6.34
C SER A 30 -10.57 -5.44 6.30
N LYS A 31 -11.69 -5.81 5.70
CA LYS A 31 -12.06 -7.21 5.52
C LYS A 31 -11.55 -7.79 4.22
N SER A 32 -10.88 -6.97 3.42
CA SER A 32 -10.36 -7.38 2.12
C SER A 32 -8.92 -7.88 2.23
N ASP A 33 -8.54 -8.70 1.27
CA ASP A 33 -7.12 -9.04 1.08
C ASP A 33 -6.47 -7.92 0.29
N VAL A 34 -5.30 -7.48 0.72
CA VAL A 34 -4.59 -6.37 0.09
C VAL A 34 -3.16 -6.79 -0.23
N GLN A 35 -2.79 -6.63 -1.49
CA GLN A 35 -1.44 -6.94 -1.95
C GLN A 35 -0.82 -5.73 -2.62
N PHE A 36 0.47 -5.57 -2.45
CA PHE A 36 1.28 -4.60 -3.19
C PHE A 36 2.22 -5.35 -4.10
N THR A 37 2.32 -4.90 -5.35
CA THR A 37 3.27 -5.44 -6.31
C THR A 37 4.23 -4.33 -6.72
N HIS A 38 5.52 -4.59 -6.59
CA HIS A 38 6.59 -3.71 -7.04
C HIS A 38 7.56 -4.55 -7.86
N LYS A 39 7.72 -4.19 -9.15
CA LYS A 39 8.50 -5.00 -10.08
C LYS A 39 7.93 -6.42 -10.10
N LYS A 40 8.73 -7.42 -9.73
CA LYS A 40 8.29 -8.82 -9.75
C LYS A 40 7.89 -9.35 -8.37
N SER A 41 7.88 -8.49 -7.36
CA SER A 41 7.58 -8.90 -5.98
C SER A 41 6.17 -8.50 -5.59
N THR A 42 5.39 -9.46 -5.11
CA THR A 42 4.03 -9.23 -4.59
C THR A 42 4.02 -9.64 -3.13
N ILE A 43 3.53 -8.76 -2.27
CA ILE A 43 3.52 -9.00 -0.82
C ILE A 43 2.14 -8.69 -0.23
N ASN A 44 1.93 -9.20 0.99
CA ASN A 44 0.73 -8.89 1.76
C ASN A 44 0.91 -7.54 2.45
N ALA A 45 0.07 -6.57 2.08
CA ALA A 45 0.20 -5.22 2.60
C ALA A 45 -0.23 -5.06 4.06
N LYS A 46 -0.77 -6.11 4.67
CA LYS A 46 -1.11 -6.09 6.10
C LYS A 46 0.07 -6.45 6.99
N SER A 47 1.25 -6.70 6.41
CA SER A 47 2.46 -7.06 7.13
C SER A 47 3.52 -5.98 6.97
N ILE A 48 3.94 -5.36 8.08
CA ILE A 48 4.99 -4.33 8.06
C ILE A 48 6.28 -4.88 7.45
N LEU A 49 6.70 -6.06 7.89
CA LEU A 49 7.92 -6.66 7.38
C LEU A 49 7.85 -6.90 5.88
N SER A 50 6.70 -7.37 5.39
CA SER A 50 6.53 -7.59 3.96
C SER A 50 6.64 -6.29 3.17
N ILE A 51 6.01 -5.22 3.66
CA ILE A 51 6.09 -3.91 3.01
C ILE A 51 7.55 -3.45 2.93
N LEU A 52 8.29 -3.61 4.02
CA LEU A 52 9.70 -3.22 4.06
C LEU A 52 10.55 -4.00 3.08
N THR A 53 10.21 -5.28 2.84
CA THR A 53 10.97 -6.10 1.88
C THR A 53 10.82 -5.64 0.44
N LEU A 54 9.79 -4.85 0.12
CA LEU A 54 9.66 -4.29 -1.22
C LEU A 54 10.79 -3.32 -1.54
N ALA A 55 11.35 -2.70 -0.53
CA ALA A 55 12.40 -1.69 -0.69
C ALA A 55 12.02 -0.63 -1.72
N ALA A 56 10.74 -0.24 -1.74
CA ALA A 56 10.22 0.69 -2.73
C ALA A 56 10.67 2.11 -2.41
N ALA A 57 11.54 2.65 -3.25
CA ALA A 57 12.10 3.99 -3.08
C ALA A 57 11.17 5.04 -3.69
N LYS A 58 11.53 6.31 -3.48
CA LYS A 58 10.82 7.43 -4.12
C LYS A 58 10.72 7.21 -5.61
N LYS A 59 9.57 7.52 -6.19
CA LYS A 59 9.23 7.36 -7.61
C LYS A 59 8.93 5.94 -8.04
N SER A 60 9.01 4.96 -7.13
CA SER A 60 8.61 3.59 -7.45
C SER A 60 7.12 3.52 -7.72
N ASN A 61 6.73 2.67 -8.66
CA ASN A 61 5.32 2.39 -8.93
C ASN A 61 4.91 1.14 -8.18
N ILE A 62 3.79 1.25 -7.48
CA ILE A 62 3.21 0.13 -6.73
C ILE A 62 1.86 -0.18 -7.33
N THR A 63 1.60 -1.44 -7.63
CA THR A 63 0.26 -1.88 -8.00
C THR A 63 -0.43 -2.39 -6.75
N ILE A 64 -1.55 -1.76 -6.39
CA ILE A 64 -2.37 -2.18 -5.27
C ILE A 64 -3.46 -3.10 -5.80
N THR A 65 -3.55 -4.30 -5.26
CA THR A 65 -4.61 -5.25 -5.59
C THR A 65 -5.41 -5.54 -4.34
N ILE A 66 -6.72 -5.31 -4.39
CA ILE A 66 -7.60 -5.52 -3.25
C ILE A 66 -8.76 -6.40 -3.66
N GLU A 67 -9.03 -7.43 -2.86
CA GLU A 67 -10.15 -8.33 -3.12
C GLU A 67 -10.95 -8.53 -1.83
N GLY A 68 -12.23 -8.18 -1.86
CA GLY A 68 -13.10 -8.32 -0.71
C GLY A 68 -14.29 -7.40 -0.77
N GLU A 69 -15.13 -7.45 0.27
CA GLU A 69 -16.39 -6.72 0.28
C GLU A 69 -16.23 -5.21 0.49
N ASP A 70 -15.16 -4.78 1.14
CA ASP A 70 -14.89 -3.34 1.36
C ASP A 70 -13.75 -2.82 0.49
N ALA A 71 -13.55 -3.45 -0.68
CA ALA A 71 -12.43 -3.15 -1.54
C ALA A 71 -12.41 -1.69 -2.01
N GLU A 72 -13.57 -1.11 -2.34
CA GLU A 72 -13.62 0.28 -2.82
C GLU A 72 -13.16 1.27 -1.77
N GLU A 73 -13.70 1.15 -0.55
CA GLU A 73 -13.33 2.03 0.54
C GLU A 73 -11.86 1.88 0.89
N THR A 74 -11.39 0.64 0.96
CA THR A 74 -9.99 0.36 1.29
C THR A 74 -9.06 0.94 0.22
N MET A 75 -9.41 0.80 -1.05
CA MET A 75 -8.61 1.34 -2.14
C MET A 75 -8.53 2.87 -2.06
N GLU A 76 -9.68 3.52 -1.83
CA GLU A 76 -9.71 4.97 -1.71
C GLU A 76 -8.81 5.46 -0.58
N ASN A 77 -8.88 4.81 0.58
CA ASN A 77 -8.05 5.18 1.72
C ASN A 77 -6.55 5.02 1.41
N LEU A 78 -6.19 3.93 0.74
CA LEU A 78 -4.79 3.71 0.37
C LEU A 78 -4.30 4.70 -0.67
N VAL A 79 -5.07 4.94 -1.72
CA VAL A 79 -4.69 5.89 -2.77
C VAL A 79 -4.48 7.27 -2.17
N ASN A 80 -5.39 7.71 -1.30
CA ASN A 80 -5.26 9.00 -0.63
C ASN A 80 -4.00 9.07 0.24
N ALA A 81 -3.66 7.97 0.92
CA ALA A 81 -2.45 7.92 1.74
C ALA A 81 -1.19 8.07 0.89
N PHE A 82 -1.12 7.36 -0.24
CA PHE A 82 0.01 7.51 -1.16
C PHE A 82 0.11 8.92 -1.70
N GLU A 83 -1.02 9.52 -2.09
CA GLU A 83 -1.02 10.86 -2.66
C GLU A 83 -0.64 11.94 -1.65
N SER A 84 -1.00 11.76 -0.40
CA SER A 84 -0.64 12.69 0.67
C SER A 84 0.73 12.40 1.26
N GLN A 85 1.48 11.46 0.68
CA GLN A 85 2.81 11.05 1.14
C GLN A 85 2.78 10.55 2.59
N PHE A 86 1.66 9.92 3.00
CA PHE A 86 1.48 9.41 4.36
C PHE A 86 1.68 10.48 5.44
N GLY A 87 1.43 11.74 5.07
CA GLY A 87 1.58 12.85 6.00
C GLY A 87 3.03 13.31 6.21
N GLU A 88 3.95 12.81 5.42
CA GLU A 88 5.37 13.20 5.54
C GLU A 88 5.72 14.43 4.72
#